data_3c7a5565bbfa5d23e7d63e6c768a81be
#
_entry.id   3c7a5565bbfa5d23e7d63e6c768a81be
#
_cell.length_a   1.000
_cell.length_b   1.000
_cell.length_c   1.000
_cell.angle_alpha   90.00
_cell.angle_beta   90.00
_cell.angle_gamma   90.00
#
_symmetry.space_group_name_H-M   'P 1'
#
loop_
_entity.id
_entity.type
_entity.pdbx_description
1 polymer ?
#
loop_
_entity_poly.entity_id
_entity_poly.type
_entity_poly.pdbx_seq_one_letter_code
_entity_poly.pdbx_strand_id
1 'polypeptide(L)'
;MIKDITIGQFFPGNSVIHRLDPRIKFTLTFAAIVFVFVANSAVAITLMTLAVFSVIALTRIPVKLYFKGLKPILVIILITSLLNIFYIRTGNILWNWKFITITDQGLMRSALIAVRIAVMILISCILTYTTSPTDLTDAIERLMKPLKIIRVPVHEIAMMMTIALRFVPTLLEETDKITSAQKARGADLESGSLMQRVRAMIPILIPLFVSAFRRAYELAMAMECRCYHGGEGRTRMKQLHLSSRDFATLAFGAILFCGVILCNQIPPSL
;
A
#
# COMPACT_ATOMS: atom_id res chain seq x y z
N MET A 1 -9.50 -19.86 -7.42
CA MET A 1 -8.41 -18.89 -7.65
C MET A 1 -8.80 -17.42 -7.40
N ILE A 2 -10.06 -17.01 -7.51
CA ILE A 2 -10.48 -15.59 -7.28
C ILE A 2 -10.83 -15.32 -5.81
N LYS A 3 -11.06 -16.35 -5.00
CA LYS A 3 -11.47 -16.23 -3.57
C LYS A 3 -10.40 -15.66 -2.63
N ASP A 4 -9.15 -15.56 -3.06
CA ASP A 4 -8.05 -15.04 -2.23
C ASP A 4 -7.75 -13.55 -2.45
N ILE A 5 -8.49 -12.88 -3.33
CA ILE A 5 -8.39 -11.43 -3.53
C ILE A 5 -9.25 -10.76 -2.43
N THR A 6 -8.71 -10.68 -1.24
CA THR A 6 -9.24 -9.79 -0.20
C THR A 6 -8.98 -8.36 -0.64
N ILE A 7 -9.97 -7.76 -1.32
CA ILE A 7 -9.94 -6.35 -1.71
C ILE A 7 -9.91 -5.52 -0.44
N GLY A 8 -8.76 -4.86 -0.22
CA GLY A 8 -8.50 -4.09 0.97
C GLY A 8 -8.23 -5.00 2.17
N GLN A 9 -6.96 -5.27 2.44
CA GLN A 9 -6.52 -6.01 3.64
C GLN A 9 -6.74 -5.20 4.93
N PHE A 10 -7.79 -4.36 4.95
CA PHE A 10 -8.14 -3.58 6.13
C PHE A 10 -8.56 -4.52 7.26
N PHE A 11 -7.92 -4.39 8.40
CA PHE A 11 -8.26 -5.12 9.62
C PHE A 11 -9.05 -4.19 10.55
N PRO A 12 -10.37 -4.39 10.72
CA PRO A 12 -11.18 -3.54 11.59
C PRO A 12 -10.68 -3.66 13.03
N GLY A 13 -10.29 -2.54 13.61
CA GLY A 13 -9.74 -2.48 14.96
C GLY A 13 -10.02 -1.12 15.64
N ASN A 14 -9.91 -1.08 16.97
CA ASN A 14 -10.17 0.12 17.77
C ASN A 14 -8.89 0.69 18.41
N SER A 15 -7.71 0.45 17.83
CA SER A 15 -6.47 0.99 18.36
C SER A 15 -6.37 2.51 18.15
N VAL A 16 -5.44 3.14 18.88
CA VAL A 16 -5.17 4.59 18.74
C VAL A 16 -4.89 4.94 17.27
N ILE A 17 -4.13 4.08 16.56
CA ILE A 17 -3.74 4.28 15.17
C ILE A 17 -4.94 4.16 14.22
N HIS A 18 -5.90 3.25 14.47
CA HIS A 18 -7.11 3.16 13.67
C HIS A 18 -7.96 4.44 13.72
N ARG A 19 -7.97 5.13 14.85
CA ARG A 19 -8.78 6.34 15.10
C ARG A 19 -8.14 7.64 14.60
N LEU A 20 -6.90 7.60 14.10
CA LEU A 20 -6.24 8.78 13.53
C LEU A 20 -6.86 9.18 12.19
N ASP A 21 -6.79 10.47 11.88
CA ASP A 21 -7.24 11.00 10.58
C ASP A 21 -6.46 10.35 9.43
N PRO A 22 -7.15 9.77 8.42
CA PRO A 22 -6.52 9.09 7.29
C PRO A 22 -5.54 9.97 6.51
N ARG A 23 -5.73 11.30 6.49
CA ARG A 23 -4.81 12.24 5.84
C ARG A 23 -3.44 12.25 6.52
N ILE A 24 -3.45 12.29 7.86
CA ILE A 24 -2.22 12.31 8.65
C ILE A 24 -1.50 10.96 8.55
N LYS A 25 -2.24 9.87 8.61
CA LYS A 25 -1.66 8.54 8.39
C LYS A 25 -0.97 8.45 7.03
N PHE A 26 -1.63 8.88 5.96
CA PHE A 26 -1.07 8.86 4.62
C PHE A 26 0.19 9.72 4.50
N THR A 27 0.14 10.98 4.99
CA THR A 27 1.29 11.90 4.96
C THR A 27 2.46 11.40 5.79
N LEU A 28 2.21 10.91 7.00
CA LEU A 28 3.26 10.35 7.86
C LEU A 28 3.85 9.06 7.29
N THR A 29 3.03 8.19 6.71
CA THR A 29 3.52 6.99 6.02
C THR A 29 4.43 7.34 4.86
N PHE A 30 4.02 8.26 4.00
CA PHE A 30 4.82 8.71 2.88
C PHE A 30 6.11 9.37 3.33
N ALA A 31 6.05 10.28 4.32
CA ALA A 31 7.22 10.91 4.91
C ALA A 31 8.17 9.86 5.53
N ALA A 32 7.64 8.90 6.29
CA ALA A 32 8.43 7.83 6.89
C ALA A 32 9.18 6.99 5.84
N ILE A 33 8.53 6.64 4.73
CA ILE A 33 9.19 5.92 3.62
C ILE A 33 10.33 6.75 3.05
N VAL A 34 10.12 8.05 2.80
CA VAL A 34 11.16 8.95 2.29
C VAL A 34 12.32 9.04 3.28
N PHE A 35 12.06 9.20 4.58
CA PHE A 35 13.10 9.28 5.59
C PHE A 35 13.89 7.97 5.77
N VAL A 36 13.23 6.81 5.68
CA VAL A 36 13.93 5.51 5.67
C VAL A 36 14.82 5.38 4.43
N PHE A 37 14.39 5.93 3.30
CA PHE A 37 15.19 5.92 2.08
C PHE A 37 16.44 6.82 2.20
N VAL A 38 16.30 8.00 2.81
CA VAL A 38 17.39 8.98 3.01
C VAL A 38 18.33 8.59 4.17
N ALA A 39 17.89 7.73 5.09
CA ALA A 39 18.70 7.29 6.24
C ALA A 39 19.91 6.46 5.77
N ASN A 40 21.12 7.01 5.88
CA ASN A 40 22.37 6.35 5.49
C ASN A 40 23.15 5.77 6.68
N SER A 41 22.91 6.28 7.89
CA SER A 41 23.54 5.80 9.12
C SER A 41 22.82 4.56 9.66
N ALA A 42 23.59 3.57 10.17
CA ALA A 42 23.03 2.40 10.87
C ALA A 42 22.17 2.82 12.07
N VAL A 43 22.57 3.90 12.79
CA VAL A 43 21.83 4.44 13.94
C VAL A 43 20.46 4.97 13.48
N ALA A 44 20.41 5.70 12.36
CA ALA A 44 19.16 6.24 11.82
C ALA A 44 18.20 5.12 11.41
N ILE A 45 18.68 4.05 10.75
CA ILE A 45 17.88 2.90 10.37
C ILE A 45 17.36 2.15 11.62
N THR A 46 18.20 1.99 12.65
CA THR A 46 17.81 1.34 13.91
C THR A 46 16.73 2.15 14.63
N LEU A 47 16.86 3.49 14.68
CA LEU A 47 15.85 4.39 15.25
C LEU A 47 14.51 4.24 14.53
N MET A 48 14.50 4.27 13.20
CA MET A 48 13.27 4.07 12.39
C MET A 48 12.67 2.68 12.60
N THR A 49 13.51 1.65 12.70
CA THR A 49 13.06 0.27 12.96
C THR A 49 12.35 0.19 14.31
N LEU A 50 12.93 0.74 15.37
CA LEU A 50 12.32 0.78 16.70
C LEU A 50 11.00 1.56 16.70
N ALA A 51 10.95 2.71 16.00
CA ALA A 51 9.73 3.49 15.85
C ALA A 51 8.62 2.69 15.15
N VAL A 52 8.94 1.99 14.06
CA VAL A 52 7.97 1.17 13.33
C VAL A 52 7.47 0.00 14.18
N PHE A 53 8.34 -0.68 14.93
CA PHE A 53 7.91 -1.74 15.85
C PHE A 53 7.03 -1.20 16.99
N SER A 54 7.32 0.00 17.52
CA SER A 54 6.47 0.67 18.51
C SER A 54 5.08 0.95 17.94
N VAL A 55 5.01 1.46 16.70
CA VAL A 55 3.74 1.69 16.01
C VAL A 55 2.99 0.38 15.77
N ILE A 56 3.66 -0.69 15.33
CA ILE A 56 3.06 -2.04 15.16
C ILE A 56 2.46 -2.53 16.48
N ALA A 57 3.16 -2.40 17.59
CA ALA A 57 2.66 -2.78 18.91
C ALA A 57 1.39 -1.99 19.29
N LEU A 58 1.33 -0.69 18.95
CA LEU A 58 0.16 0.17 19.19
C LEU A 58 -1.02 -0.17 18.27
N THR A 59 -0.82 -0.78 17.11
CA THR A 59 -1.93 -1.18 16.22
C THR A 59 -2.77 -2.32 16.80
N ARG A 60 -2.21 -3.14 17.69
CA ARG A 60 -2.84 -4.36 18.26
C ARG A 60 -3.25 -5.39 17.20
N ILE A 61 -2.67 -5.32 16.02
CA ILE A 61 -2.90 -6.28 14.93
C ILE A 61 -1.96 -7.48 15.13
N PRO A 62 -2.42 -8.72 14.89
CA PRO A 62 -1.58 -9.90 15.03
C PRO A 62 -0.32 -9.80 14.16
N VAL A 63 0.83 -10.00 14.78
CA VAL A 63 2.15 -9.89 14.11
C VAL A 63 2.27 -10.85 12.92
N LYS A 64 1.54 -11.98 12.94
CA LYS A 64 1.46 -12.94 11.83
C LYS A 64 1.02 -12.31 10.51
N LEU A 65 0.16 -11.27 10.53
CA LEU A 65 -0.27 -10.57 9.31
C LEU A 65 0.86 -9.77 8.68
N TYR A 66 1.69 -9.11 9.50
CA TYR A 66 2.87 -8.40 9.02
C TYR A 66 3.89 -9.35 8.40
N PHE A 67 4.13 -10.51 9.01
CA PHE A 67 4.98 -11.55 8.43
C PHE A 67 4.41 -12.11 7.12
N LYS A 68 3.09 -12.26 7.02
CA LYS A 68 2.43 -12.68 5.77
C LYS A 68 2.64 -11.63 4.66
N GLY A 69 2.62 -10.35 5.00
CA GLY A 69 2.93 -9.25 4.07
C GLY A 69 4.40 -9.22 3.61
N LEU A 70 5.34 -9.61 4.48
CA LEU A 70 6.77 -9.70 4.16
C LEU A 70 7.13 -10.93 3.30
N LYS A 71 6.40 -12.04 3.47
CA LYS A 71 6.72 -13.33 2.83
C LYS A 71 6.95 -13.25 1.31
N PRO A 72 6.08 -12.61 0.48
CA PRO A 72 6.29 -12.56 -0.98
C PRO A 72 7.52 -11.76 -1.38
N ILE A 73 7.96 -10.81 -0.55
CA ILE A 73 9.07 -9.91 -0.83
C ILE A 73 10.39 -10.43 -0.24
N LEU A 74 10.31 -11.43 0.64
CA LEU A 74 11.49 -12.04 1.27
C LEU A 74 12.48 -12.58 0.22
N VAL A 75 11.98 -13.13 -0.88
CA VAL A 75 12.83 -13.60 -1.99
C VAL A 75 13.61 -12.45 -2.61
N ILE A 76 12.97 -11.30 -2.82
CA ILE A 76 13.61 -10.10 -3.37
C ILE A 76 14.64 -9.55 -2.39
N ILE A 77 14.31 -9.49 -1.10
CA ILE A 77 15.24 -9.07 -0.03
C ILE A 77 16.46 -9.97 -0.01
N LEU A 78 16.28 -11.28 -0.13
CA LEU A 78 17.35 -12.25 -0.11
C LEU A 78 18.26 -12.12 -1.34
N ILE A 79 17.67 -11.98 -2.53
CA ILE A 79 18.43 -11.79 -3.78
C ILE A 79 19.22 -10.48 -3.73
N THR A 80 18.60 -9.36 -3.35
CA THR A 80 19.27 -8.06 -3.27
C THR A 80 20.37 -8.05 -2.22
N SER A 81 20.15 -8.69 -1.06
CA SER A 81 21.16 -8.83 -0.02
C SER A 81 22.35 -9.64 -0.52
N LEU A 82 22.09 -10.77 -1.19
CA LEU A 82 23.13 -11.64 -1.76
C LEU A 82 23.96 -10.89 -2.81
N LEU A 83 23.31 -10.18 -3.74
CA LEU A 83 23.98 -9.38 -4.75
C LEU A 83 24.86 -8.30 -4.14
N ASN A 84 24.39 -7.62 -3.09
CA ASN A 84 25.18 -6.58 -2.41
C ASN A 84 26.42 -7.16 -1.70
N ILE A 85 26.34 -8.36 -1.10
CA ILE A 85 27.49 -9.02 -0.49
C ILE A 85 28.61 -9.26 -1.52
N PHE A 86 28.25 -9.65 -2.75
CA PHE A 86 29.24 -9.93 -3.80
C PHE A 86 29.71 -8.67 -4.54
N TYR A 87 28.88 -7.63 -4.61
CA TYR A 87 29.20 -6.42 -5.36
C TYR A 87 30.11 -5.47 -4.56
N ILE A 88 29.91 -5.36 -3.24
CA ILE A 88 30.65 -4.44 -2.38
C ILE A 88 31.95 -5.11 -1.93
N ARG A 89 33.07 -4.64 -2.49
CA ARG A 89 34.41 -5.14 -2.20
C ARG A 89 35.25 -4.21 -1.30
N THR A 90 34.61 -3.24 -0.64
CA THR A 90 35.28 -2.30 0.27
C THR A 90 35.31 -2.86 1.69
N GLY A 91 36.43 -2.65 2.41
CA GLY A 91 36.60 -3.08 3.81
C GLY A 91 37.54 -4.28 3.98
N ASN A 92 37.62 -4.82 5.20
CA ASN A 92 38.46 -5.96 5.53
C ASN A 92 37.89 -7.23 4.89
N ILE A 93 38.79 -8.03 4.27
CA ILE A 93 38.41 -9.28 3.61
C ILE A 93 38.23 -10.34 4.71
N LEU A 94 36.99 -10.80 4.90
CA LEU A 94 36.68 -11.89 5.84
C LEU A 94 36.92 -13.28 5.20
N TRP A 95 36.60 -13.42 3.91
CA TRP A 95 36.81 -14.66 3.17
C TRP A 95 37.08 -14.37 1.70
N ASN A 96 38.14 -15.02 1.18
CA ASN A 96 38.51 -14.87 -0.24
C ASN A 96 38.61 -16.28 -0.86
N TRP A 97 37.69 -16.57 -1.79
CA TRP A 97 37.71 -17.80 -2.56
C TRP A 97 37.62 -17.50 -4.06
N LYS A 98 38.79 -17.57 -4.74
CA LYS A 98 39.00 -17.37 -6.20
C LYS A 98 38.21 -16.23 -6.89
N PHE A 99 36.89 -16.23 -6.81
CA PHE A 99 36.00 -15.22 -7.44
C PHE A 99 35.07 -14.52 -6.45
N ILE A 100 34.98 -14.98 -5.22
CA ILE A 100 34.03 -14.50 -4.20
C ILE A 100 34.84 -13.90 -3.06
N THR A 101 34.77 -12.58 -2.91
CA THR A 101 35.37 -11.88 -1.77
C THR A 101 34.25 -11.37 -0.89
N ILE A 102 34.12 -11.85 0.33
CA ILE A 102 33.18 -11.38 1.32
C ILE A 102 33.93 -10.40 2.22
N THR A 103 33.44 -9.17 2.28
CA THR A 103 34.01 -8.11 3.11
C THR A 103 33.07 -7.79 4.27
N ASP A 104 33.62 -7.32 5.37
CA ASP A 104 32.87 -6.91 6.56
C ASP A 104 31.87 -5.77 6.23
N GLN A 105 32.32 -4.75 5.50
CA GLN A 105 31.45 -3.67 5.05
C GLN A 105 30.37 -4.14 4.06
N GLY A 106 30.66 -5.12 3.21
CA GLY A 106 29.70 -5.73 2.31
C GLY A 106 28.57 -6.41 3.07
N LEU A 107 28.90 -7.18 4.12
CA LEU A 107 27.92 -7.87 4.97
C LEU A 107 27.05 -6.85 5.73
N MET A 108 27.67 -5.83 6.34
CA MET A 108 26.96 -4.81 7.09
C MET A 108 26.02 -3.98 6.22
N ARG A 109 26.47 -3.53 5.04
CA ARG A 109 25.63 -2.79 4.10
C ARG A 109 24.48 -3.61 3.54
N SER A 110 24.73 -4.90 3.23
CA SER A 110 23.66 -5.79 2.77
C SER A 110 22.59 -6.01 3.84
N ALA A 111 22.98 -6.18 5.10
CA ALA A 111 22.06 -6.26 6.23
C ALA A 111 21.25 -4.98 6.41
N LEU A 112 21.88 -3.80 6.33
CA LEU A 112 21.20 -2.52 6.42
C LEU A 112 20.19 -2.32 5.29
N ILE A 113 20.52 -2.73 4.05
CA ILE A 113 19.60 -2.67 2.91
C ILE A 113 18.42 -3.62 3.12
N ALA A 114 18.67 -4.84 3.59
CA ALA A 114 17.62 -5.80 3.90
C ALA A 114 16.63 -5.26 4.96
N VAL A 115 17.16 -4.71 6.05
CA VAL A 115 16.35 -4.07 7.10
C VAL A 115 15.58 -2.87 6.54
N ARG A 116 16.22 -2.02 5.74
CA ARG A 116 15.58 -0.86 5.08
C ARG A 116 14.36 -1.28 4.26
N ILE A 117 14.51 -2.26 3.38
CA ILE A 117 13.40 -2.76 2.55
C ILE A 117 12.30 -3.33 3.43
N ALA A 118 12.64 -4.14 4.44
CA ALA A 118 11.66 -4.72 5.35
C ALA A 118 10.87 -3.65 6.11
N VAL A 119 11.55 -2.61 6.61
CA VAL A 119 10.91 -1.49 7.34
C VAL A 119 9.98 -0.70 6.43
N MET A 120 10.37 -0.39 5.18
CA MET A 120 9.50 0.32 4.22
C MET A 120 8.21 -0.47 3.94
N ILE A 121 8.32 -1.79 3.81
CA ILE A 121 7.15 -2.65 3.63
C ILE A 121 6.27 -2.66 4.86
N LEU A 122 6.86 -2.76 6.06
CA LEU A 122 6.10 -2.73 7.31
C LEU A 122 5.33 -1.41 7.48
N ILE A 123 5.94 -0.28 7.12
CA ILE A 123 5.29 1.04 7.12
C ILE A 123 4.07 1.03 6.18
N SER A 124 4.22 0.50 4.96
CA SER A 124 3.12 0.38 3.99
C SER A 124 2.01 -0.57 4.49
N CYS A 125 2.37 -1.68 5.12
CA CYS A 125 1.43 -2.62 5.73
C CYS A 125 0.62 -1.97 6.87
N ILE A 126 1.25 -1.13 7.70
CA ILE A 126 0.56 -0.41 8.77
C ILE A 126 -0.57 0.46 8.19
N LEU A 127 -0.30 1.23 7.14
CA LEU A 127 -1.32 2.04 6.48
C LEU A 127 -2.46 1.18 5.93
N THR A 128 -2.12 0.13 5.20
CA THR A 128 -3.09 -0.77 4.54
C THR A 128 -3.98 -1.49 5.55
N TYR A 129 -3.44 -1.95 6.67
CA TYR A 129 -4.21 -2.68 7.68
C TYR A 129 -5.04 -1.76 8.58
N THR A 130 -4.63 -0.49 8.76
CA THR A 130 -5.30 0.44 9.69
C THR A 130 -6.24 1.44 9.02
N THR A 131 -6.28 1.50 7.68
CA THR A 131 -7.08 2.49 6.96
C THR A 131 -7.92 1.79 5.90
N SER A 132 -9.25 2.06 5.89
CA SER A 132 -10.12 1.51 4.86
C SER A 132 -9.82 2.13 3.48
N PRO A 133 -10.03 1.39 2.37
CA PRO A 133 -9.82 1.94 1.01
C PRO A 133 -10.68 3.21 0.75
N THR A 134 -11.88 3.27 1.29
CA THR A 134 -12.77 4.42 1.18
C THR A 134 -12.25 5.63 1.94
N ASP A 135 -11.78 5.45 3.19
CA ASP A 135 -11.17 6.54 3.96
C ASP A 135 -9.86 7.02 3.32
N LEU A 136 -9.09 6.11 2.71
CA LEU A 136 -7.88 6.46 1.97
C LEU A 136 -8.20 7.32 0.74
N THR A 137 -9.25 6.97 -0.01
CA THR A 137 -9.72 7.77 -1.16
C THR A 137 -10.13 9.17 -0.72
N ASP A 138 -10.87 9.29 0.40
CA ASP A 138 -11.26 10.58 0.97
C ASP A 138 -10.05 11.42 1.42
N ALA A 139 -9.02 10.76 1.97
CA ALA A 139 -7.77 11.43 2.34
C ALA A 139 -7.03 11.97 1.11
N ILE A 140 -6.88 11.13 0.08
CA ILE A 140 -6.22 11.49 -1.18
C ILE A 140 -6.94 12.67 -1.83
N GLU A 141 -8.29 12.65 -1.93
CA GLU A 141 -9.05 13.77 -2.49
C GLU A 141 -8.73 15.09 -1.78
N ARG A 142 -8.69 15.06 -0.44
CA ARG A 142 -8.41 16.28 0.32
C ARG A 142 -6.97 16.76 0.18
N LEU A 143 -6.01 15.83 0.11
CA LEU A 143 -4.60 16.16 -0.13
C LEU A 143 -4.37 16.67 -1.55
N MET A 144 -5.15 16.20 -2.52
CA MET A 144 -5.08 16.66 -3.91
C MET A 144 -5.84 17.97 -4.16
N LYS A 145 -6.56 18.55 -3.18
CA LYS A 145 -7.27 19.84 -3.35
C LYS A 145 -6.41 20.95 -3.97
N PRO A 146 -5.13 21.15 -3.60
CA PRO A 146 -4.30 22.19 -4.23
C PRO A 146 -4.14 22.01 -5.75
N LEU A 147 -4.28 20.77 -6.28
CA LEU A 147 -4.19 20.50 -7.71
C LEU A 147 -5.38 21.06 -8.51
N LYS A 148 -6.47 21.51 -7.85
CA LYS A 148 -7.52 22.28 -8.50
C LYS A 148 -7.00 23.55 -9.18
N ILE A 149 -5.91 24.14 -8.69
CA ILE A 149 -5.26 25.30 -9.30
C ILE A 149 -4.78 24.98 -10.71
N ILE A 150 -4.38 23.75 -10.96
CA ILE A 150 -3.91 23.24 -12.27
C ILE A 150 -5.08 22.65 -13.08
N ARG A 151 -6.33 22.94 -12.69
CA ARG A 151 -7.57 22.48 -13.34
C ARG A 151 -7.78 20.96 -13.32
N VAL A 152 -7.16 20.23 -12.39
CA VAL A 152 -7.41 18.79 -12.21
C VAL A 152 -8.79 18.59 -11.58
N PRO A 153 -9.69 17.77 -12.14
CA PRO A 153 -11.02 17.47 -11.60
C PRO A 153 -10.93 16.49 -10.43
N VAL A 154 -10.35 16.97 -9.30
CA VAL A 154 -10.03 16.11 -8.13
C VAL A 154 -11.26 15.46 -7.53
N HIS A 155 -12.40 16.17 -7.49
CA HIS A 155 -13.63 15.63 -6.93
C HIS A 155 -14.20 14.51 -7.78
N GLU A 156 -14.19 14.67 -9.09
CA GLU A 156 -14.69 13.70 -10.05
C GLU A 156 -13.84 12.42 -10.01
N ILE A 157 -12.51 12.55 -9.92
CA ILE A 157 -11.58 11.42 -9.77
C ILE A 157 -11.88 10.66 -8.47
N ALA A 158 -12.03 11.36 -7.36
CA ALA A 158 -12.31 10.73 -6.07
C ALA A 158 -13.68 10.03 -6.06
N MET A 159 -14.68 10.64 -6.70
CA MET A 159 -16.00 10.04 -6.87
C MET A 159 -15.92 8.76 -7.72
N MET A 160 -15.21 8.79 -8.86
CA MET A 160 -14.99 7.59 -9.68
C MET A 160 -14.31 6.47 -8.89
N MET A 161 -13.27 6.80 -8.09
CA MET A 161 -12.61 5.82 -7.22
C MET A 161 -13.56 5.22 -6.19
N THR A 162 -14.39 6.07 -5.56
CA THR A 162 -15.37 5.61 -4.54
C THR A 162 -16.42 4.68 -5.15
N ILE A 163 -16.93 5.03 -6.34
CA ILE A 163 -17.88 4.20 -7.09
C ILE A 163 -17.22 2.88 -7.49
N ALA A 164 -16.00 2.93 -8.03
CA ALA A 164 -15.25 1.73 -8.41
C ALA A 164 -15.04 0.79 -7.22
N LEU A 165 -14.56 1.31 -6.07
CA LEU A 165 -14.37 0.52 -4.84
C LEU A 165 -15.66 -0.14 -4.34
N ARG A 166 -16.80 0.52 -4.54
CA ARG A 166 -18.12 -0.03 -4.18
C ARG A 166 -18.56 -1.13 -5.15
N PHE A 167 -18.25 -0.99 -6.44
CA PHE A 167 -18.67 -1.96 -7.45
C PHE A 167 -17.76 -3.19 -7.55
N VAL A 168 -16.51 -3.08 -7.17
CA VAL A 168 -15.57 -4.21 -7.25
C VAL A 168 -16.08 -5.47 -6.54
N PRO A 169 -16.57 -5.46 -5.28
CA PRO A 169 -17.13 -6.65 -4.65
C PRO A 169 -18.30 -7.25 -5.45
N THR A 170 -19.20 -6.39 -5.92
CA THR A 170 -20.37 -6.82 -6.69
C THR A 170 -19.99 -7.45 -8.03
N LEU A 171 -19.00 -6.87 -8.73
CA LEU A 171 -18.50 -7.42 -9.99
C LEU A 171 -17.76 -8.74 -9.79
N LEU A 172 -17.08 -8.93 -8.65
CA LEU A 172 -16.46 -10.22 -8.31
C LEU A 172 -17.50 -11.31 -8.09
N GLU A 173 -18.56 -11.02 -7.33
CA GLU A 173 -19.67 -11.97 -7.14
C GLU A 173 -20.33 -12.32 -8.48
N GLU A 174 -20.49 -11.36 -9.37
CA GLU A 174 -21.05 -11.57 -10.69
C GLU A 174 -20.12 -12.39 -11.58
N THR A 175 -18.82 -12.13 -11.52
CA THR A 175 -17.78 -12.92 -12.19
C THR A 175 -17.83 -14.38 -11.75
N ASP A 176 -17.98 -14.66 -10.46
CA ASP A 176 -18.10 -16.03 -9.93
C ASP A 176 -19.38 -16.71 -10.44
N LYS A 177 -20.51 -16.00 -10.51
CA LYS A 177 -21.77 -16.52 -11.05
C LYS A 177 -21.66 -16.85 -12.54
N ILE A 178 -21.13 -15.91 -13.34
CA ILE A 178 -20.94 -16.11 -14.78
C ILE A 178 -19.97 -17.26 -15.04
N THR A 179 -18.85 -17.30 -14.31
CA THR A 179 -17.85 -18.36 -14.42
C THR A 179 -18.45 -19.72 -14.11
N SER A 180 -19.23 -19.83 -13.05
CA SER A 180 -19.92 -21.07 -12.68
C SER A 180 -20.92 -21.51 -13.74
N ALA A 181 -21.68 -20.57 -14.31
CA ALA A 181 -22.61 -20.83 -15.39
C ALA A 181 -21.91 -21.31 -16.69
N GLN A 182 -20.78 -20.71 -17.04
CA GLN A 182 -20.00 -21.11 -18.21
C GLN A 182 -19.32 -22.47 -18.00
N LYS A 183 -18.83 -22.78 -16.80
CA LYS A 183 -18.33 -24.12 -16.46
C LYS A 183 -19.43 -25.18 -16.59
N ALA A 184 -20.66 -24.90 -16.15
CA ALA A 184 -21.79 -25.79 -16.30
C ALA A 184 -22.19 -26.04 -17.78
N ARG A 185 -21.87 -25.09 -18.68
CA ARG A 185 -22.04 -25.22 -20.13
C ARG A 185 -20.87 -25.93 -20.82
N GLY A 186 -19.88 -26.43 -20.06
CA GLY A 186 -18.73 -27.16 -20.58
C GLY A 186 -17.55 -26.29 -20.95
N ALA A 187 -17.51 -25.01 -20.54
CA ALA A 187 -16.36 -24.16 -20.77
C ALA A 187 -15.17 -24.61 -19.93
N ASP A 188 -14.06 -24.94 -20.60
CA ASP A 188 -12.79 -25.29 -19.95
C ASP A 188 -11.89 -24.05 -19.87
N LEU A 189 -11.70 -23.57 -18.64
CA LEU A 189 -10.93 -22.36 -18.33
C LEU A 189 -9.51 -22.65 -17.87
N GLU A 190 -9.19 -23.93 -17.61
CA GLU A 190 -7.97 -24.33 -16.92
C GLU A 190 -7.00 -25.10 -17.81
N SER A 191 -7.51 -25.84 -18.83
CA SER A 191 -6.69 -26.64 -19.73
C SER A 191 -6.39 -25.94 -21.06
N GLY A 192 -5.40 -26.46 -21.79
CA GLY A 192 -5.00 -25.97 -23.12
C GLY A 192 -3.92 -24.90 -23.15
N SER A 193 -3.63 -24.42 -24.36
CA SER A 193 -2.63 -23.38 -24.60
C SER A 193 -3.08 -22.02 -24.06
N LEU A 194 -2.14 -21.09 -23.85
CA LEU A 194 -2.44 -19.73 -23.36
C LEU A 194 -3.51 -19.04 -24.24
N MET A 195 -3.44 -19.21 -25.55
CA MET A 195 -4.41 -18.62 -26.49
C MET A 195 -5.82 -19.24 -26.32
N GLN A 196 -5.90 -20.54 -26.06
CA GLN A 196 -7.18 -21.20 -25.80
C GLN A 196 -7.82 -20.73 -24.50
N ARG A 197 -7.02 -20.54 -23.43
CA ARG A 197 -7.49 -19.98 -22.17
C ARG A 197 -8.00 -18.54 -22.33
N VAL A 198 -7.29 -17.69 -23.07
CA VAL A 198 -7.75 -16.33 -23.37
C VAL A 198 -9.09 -16.35 -24.12
N ARG A 199 -9.24 -17.22 -25.14
CA ARG A 199 -10.52 -17.35 -25.86
C ARG A 199 -11.64 -17.87 -24.97
N ALA A 200 -11.36 -18.78 -24.05
CA ALA A 200 -12.34 -19.30 -23.07
C ALA A 200 -12.79 -18.22 -22.06
N MET A 201 -12.01 -17.16 -21.83
CA MET A 201 -12.42 -16.03 -20.99
C MET A 201 -13.39 -15.06 -21.67
N ILE A 202 -13.44 -15.01 -23.01
CA ILE A 202 -14.31 -14.07 -23.77
C ILE A 202 -15.79 -14.22 -23.38
N PRO A 203 -16.37 -15.45 -23.29
CA PRO A 203 -17.76 -15.66 -22.87
C PRO A 203 -18.06 -15.23 -21.43
N ILE A 204 -17.03 -14.98 -20.62
CA ILE A 204 -17.17 -14.44 -19.26
C ILE A 204 -17.07 -12.90 -19.30
N LEU A 205 -16.13 -12.36 -20.07
CA LEU A 205 -15.89 -10.94 -20.15
C LEU A 205 -17.05 -10.17 -20.79
N ILE A 206 -17.63 -10.68 -21.88
CA ILE A 206 -18.71 -9.97 -22.58
C ILE A 206 -19.94 -9.73 -21.67
N PRO A 207 -20.51 -10.74 -21.00
CA PRO A 207 -21.63 -10.52 -20.07
C PRO A 207 -21.27 -9.60 -18.91
N LEU A 208 -20.02 -9.70 -18.39
CA LEU A 208 -19.54 -8.86 -17.31
C LEU A 208 -19.49 -7.38 -17.73
N PHE A 209 -18.97 -7.09 -18.94
CA PHE A 209 -18.97 -5.72 -19.49
C PHE A 209 -20.39 -5.19 -19.65
N VAL A 210 -21.31 -5.97 -20.24
CA VAL A 210 -22.69 -5.56 -20.43
C VAL A 210 -23.35 -5.23 -19.09
N SER A 211 -23.12 -6.06 -18.07
CA SER A 211 -23.65 -5.83 -16.73
C SER A 211 -23.04 -4.57 -16.09
N ALA A 212 -21.72 -4.37 -16.21
CA ALA A 212 -21.05 -3.19 -15.69
C ALA A 212 -21.57 -1.90 -16.32
N PHE A 213 -21.76 -1.87 -17.65
CA PHE A 213 -22.34 -0.71 -18.33
C PHE A 213 -23.81 -0.45 -17.95
N ARG A 214 -24.62 -1.51 -17.81
CA ARG A 214 -26.01 -1.37 -17.33
C ARG A 214 -26.05 -0.73 -15.95
N ARG A 215 -25.23 -1.20 -15.00
CA ARG A 215 -25.12 -0.61 -13.64
C ARG A 215 -24.65 0.83 -13.67
N ALA A 216 -23.67 1.14 -14.53
CA ALA A 216 -23.18 2.51 -14.69
C ALA A 216 -24.29 3.43 -15.20
N TYR A 217 -25.07 2.99 -16.17
CA TYR A 217 -26.21 3.73 -16.70
C TYR A 217 -27.31 3.94 -15.65
N GLU A 218 -27.69 2.88 -14.93
CA GLU A 218 -28.66 2.98 -13.83
C GLU A 218 -28.22 3.95 -12.74
N LEU A 219 -26.92 3.93 -12.39
CA LEU A 219 -26.35 4.86 -11.43
C LEU A 219 -26.36 6.31 -11.95
N ALA A 220 -25.99 6.51 -13.22
CA ALA A 220 -26.01 7.83 -13.85
C ALA A 220 -27.43 8.43 -13.84
N MET A 221 -28.43 7.65 -14.26
CA MET A 221 -29.85 8.06 -14.21
C MET A 221 -30.30 8.39 -12.78
N ALA A 222 -29.92 7.57 -11.80
CA ALA A 222 -30.25 7.83 -10.41
C ALA A 222 -29.57 9.10 -9.87
N MET A 223 -28.39 9.45 -10.37
CA MET A 223 -27.68 10.69 -10.01
C MET A 223 -28.36 11.90 -10.67
N GLU A 224 -28.74 11.82 -11.93
CA GLU A 224 -29.50 12.87 -12.63
C GLU A 224 -30.84 13.16 -11.96
N CYS A 225 -31.61 12.12 -11.61
CA CYS A 225 -32.86 12.24 -10.86
C CYS A 225 -32.68 12.93 -9.48
N ARG A 226 -31.46 12.88 -8.92
CA ARG A 226 -31.10 13.58 -7.67
C ARG A 226 -30.46 14.94 -7.92
N CYS A 227 -30.56 15.48 -9.12
CA CYS A 227 -30.01 16.78 -9.52
C CYS A 227 -28.50 16.88 -9.28
N TYR A 228 -27.75 15.84 -9.66
CA TYR A 228 -26.30 15.88 -9.57
C TYR A 228 -25.71 16.71 -10.72
N HIS A 229 -25.06 17.84 -10.39
CA HIS A 229 -24.43 18.76 -11.35
C HIS A 229 -22.91 18.94 -11.08
N GLY A 230 -22.24 17.91 -10.58
CA GLY A 230 -20.81 17.98 -10.27
C GLY A 230 -20.51 18.25 -8.79
N GLY A 231 -19.27 18.66 -8.51
CA GLY A 231 -18.77 18.82 -7.14
C GLY A 231 -18.92 20.19 -6.52
N GLU A 232 -19.37 21.20 -7.28
CA GLU A 232 -19.51 22.57 -6.79
C GLU A 232 -20.74 22.72 -5.89
N GLY A 233 -20.59 23.45 -4.78
CA GLY A 233 -21.68 23.71 -3.83
C GLY A 233 -22.12 22.53 -2.96
N ARG A 234 -21.46 21.36 -3.03
CA ARG A 234 -21.84 20.17 -2.25
C ARG A 234 -21.15 20.11 -0.90
N THR A 235 -21.94 19.69 0.12
CA THR A 235 -21.45 19.33 1.44
C THR A 235 -21.23 17.82 1.53
N ARG A 236 -20.33 17.38 2.40
CA ARG A 236 -20.08 15.96 2.66
C ARG A 236 -20.82 15.51 3.91
N MET A 237 -21.41 14.33 3.85
CA MET A 237 -22.07 13.72 5.01
C MET A 237 -21.05 13.33 6.09
N LYS A 238 -19.92 12.74 5.70
CA LYS A 238 -18.80 12.42 6.62
C LYS A 238 -17.72 13.49 6.49
N GLN A 239 -17.57 14.30 7.52
CA GLN A 239 -16.50 15.29 7.60
C GLN A 239 -15.35 14.72 8.44
N LEU A 240 -14.13 14.80 7.91
CA LEU A 240 -12.93 14.45 8.67
C LEU A 240 -12.56 15.64 9.56
N HIS A 241 -12.47 15.42 10.86
CA HIS A 241 -12.09 16.42 11.85
C HIS A 241 -10.75 16.03 12.47
N LEU A 242 -9.83 17.00 12.53
CA LEU A 242 -8.56 16.82 13.22
C LEU A 242 -8.81 16.76 14.73
N SER A 243 -8.27 15.74 15.38
CA SER A 243 -8.31 15.56 16.82
C SER A 243 -6.97 15.96 17.45
N SER A 244 -6.94 16.21 18.75
CA SER A 244 -5.68 16.46 19.49
C SER A 244 -4.67 15.31 19.35
N ARG A 245 -5.14 14.08 19.15
CA ARG A 245 -4.30 12.90 18.89
C ARG A 245 -3.52 13.02 17.58
N ASP A 246 -4.13 13.64 16.57
CA ASP A 246 -3.51 13.84 15.25
C ASP A 246 -2.36 14.83 15.33
N PHE A 247 -2.50 15.90 16.12
CA PHE A 247 -1.41 16.83 16.38
C PHE A 247 -0.28 16.18 17.18
N ALA A 248 -0.59 15.35 18.17
CA ALA A 248 0.42 14.61 18.93
C ALA A 248 1.22 13.64 18.03
N THR A 249 0.55 12.94 17.11
CA THR A 249 1.24 12.05 16.15
C THR A 249 2.08 12.80 15.13
N LEU A 250 1.64 13.98 14.68
CA LEU A 250 2.44 14.86 13.82
C LEU A 250 3.69 15.36 14.55
N ALA A 251 3.55 15.82 15.80
CA ALA A 251 4.67 16.26 16.62
C ALA A 251 5.67 15.13 16.84
N PHE A 252 5.19 13.92 17.19
CA PHE A 252 6.04 12.74 17.33
C PHE A 252 6.77 12.39 16.03
N GLY A 253 6.06 12.41 14.89
CA GLY A 253 6.66 12.20 13.57
C GLY A 253 7.75 13.24 13.27
N ALA A 254 7.49 14.53 13.54
CA ALA A 254 8.46 15.60 13.32
C ALA A 254 9.72 15.42 14.19
N ILE A 255 9.57 15.09 15.47
CA ILE A 255 10.70 14.82 16.38
C ILE A 255 11.52 13.63 15.88
N LEU A 256 10.85 12.55 15.47
CA LEU A 256 11.50 11.36 14.95
C LEU A 256 12.28 11.66 13.66
N PHE A 257 11.71 12.44 12.74
CA PHE A 257 12.36 12.83 11.50
C PHE A 257 13.55 13.75 11.74
N CYS A 258 13.45 14.72 12.67
CA CYS A 258 14.58 15.51 13.10
C CYS A 258 15.69 14.63 13.70
N GLY A 259 15.33 13.64 14.53
CA GLY A 259 16.28 12.67 15.06
C GLY A 259 17.02 11.89 13.98
N VAL A 260 16.31 11.43 12.93
CA VAL A 260 16.92 10.75 11.79
C VAL A 260 17.91 11.64 11.04
N ILE A 261 17.57 12.93 10.81
CA ILE A 261 18.45 13.89 10.15
C ILE A 261 19.72 14.10 10.99
N LEU A 262 19.58 14.30 12.30
CA LEU A 262 20.71 14.47 13.21
C LEU A 262 21.60 13.21 13.24
N CYS A 263 21.00 12.03 13.34
CA CYS A 263 21.76 10.77 13.31
C CYS A 263 22.45 10.53 11.96
N ASN A 264 21.92 11.09 10.87
CA ASN A 264 22.53 10.95 9.54
C ASN A 264 23.76 11.86 9.35
N GLN A 265 23.88 12.93 10.18
CA GLN A 265 25.08 13.79 10.21
C GLN A 265 26.25 13.14 10.96
N ILE A 266 25.99 12.15 11.79
CA ILE A 266 27.05 11.37 12.44
C ILE A 266 27.70 10.51 11.35
N PRO A 267 28.99 10.74 11.01
CA PRO A 267 29.65 9.93 10.00
C PRO A 267 29.53 8.46 10.41
N PRO A 268 29.35 7.54 9.46
CA PRO A 268 29.35 6.12 9.76
C PRO A 268 30.72 5.81 10.39
N SER A 269 30.73 5.73 11.72
CA SER A 269 31.89 5.27 12.47
C SER A 269 32.02 3.78 12.24
N LEU A 270 32.46 3.40 11.02
CA LEU A 270 33.00 2.06 10.71
C LEU A 270 33.40 2.01 9.23
#